data_55613e4c559156e0f3567cb4260eb07d
#
_entry.id   55613e4c559156e0f3567cb4260eb07d
#
_cell.length_a   1.000
_cell.length_b   1.000
_cell.length_c   1.000
_cell.angle_alpha   90.00
_cell.angle_beta   90.00
_cell.angle_gamma   90.00
#
_symmetry.space_group_name_H-M   'P 1'
#
loop_
_entity.id
_entity.type
_entity.pdbx_description
1 polymer ?
#
loop_
_entity_poly.entity_id
_entity_poly.type
_entity_poly.pdbx_seq_one_letter_code
_entity_poly.pdbx_strand_id
1 'polypeptide(L)'
;MSNNTIMLARWGMQAELERIWRICFDEEKRPTDFFFNNAFRPQDCLIYRAGGHIAAMVHMLPAAIAQDGKAVQAHYIYGAATLPEYRSRGYMGALLRCAGHVGLRRGDRFSFLLPASRGLYDYYAGYGYAPNFQTRFVTVSAEELRRISAGYSRRRVLLTYRQMNRLRGELLLKRDGSALWDERALAYADGINRRYGGARVCFGKAGETAYAFCRMAGPGLCEVTELMSRPETLPGLAANLLSAMPAQNYRIRLPGGGPLFEGRGKVSHFGMIKPLGGITIQKMIQGSNRPYLGLTLD
;
A
#
# COMPACT_ATOMS: atom_id res chain seq x y z
N MET A 1 33.34 -7.88 22.63
CA MET A 1 31.98 -8.44 22.41
C MET A 1 31.24 -7.46 21.53
N SER A 2 30.84 -7.84 20.31
CA SER A 2 30.11 -6.96 19.41
C SER A 2 28.71 -6.69 19.99
N ASN A 3 28.45 -5.45 20.40
CA ASN A 3 27.17 -5.02 20.95
C ASN A 3 26.11 -5.00 19.83
N ASN A 4 25.59 -6.16 19.46
CA ASN A 4 24.50 -6.30 18.52
C ASN A 4 23.17 -6.16 19.28
N THR A 5 22.34 -5.18 18.90
CA THR A 5 21.10 -4.89 19.61
C THR A 5 19.98 -4.53 18.65
N ILE A 6 18.79 -5.08 18.89
CA ILE A 6 17.56 -4.64 18.22
C ILE A 6 16.79 -3.73 19.18
N MET A 7 16.36 -2.59 18.69
CA MET A 7 15.58 -1.63 19.48
C MET A 7 14.65 -0.81 18.55
N LEU A 8 13.68 -0.14 19.15
CA LEU A 8 12.93 0.90 18.46
C LEU A 8 13.82 2.12 18.22
N ALA A 9 13.65 2.76 17.09
CA ALA A 9 14.32 4.03 16.81
C ALA A 9 13.94 5.08 17.85
N ARG A 10 14.74 6.15 17.93
CA ARG A 10 14.51 7.30 18.81
C ARG A 10 14.52 8.59 17.99
N TRP A 11 13.89 9.61 18.51
CA TRP A 11 14.09 10.97 18.00
C TRP A 11 15.58 11.30 17.99
N GLY A 12 16.05 11.97 16.94
CA GLY A 12 17.48 12.24 16.72
C GLY A 12 18.19 11.22 15.82
N MET A 13 17.60 10.04 15.55
CA MET A 13 18.16 9.05 14.62
C MET A 13 17.70 9.25 13.16
N GLN A 14 16.80 10.18 12.92
CA GLN A 14 16.15 10.36 11.61
C GLN A 14 17.16 10.56 10.48
N ALA A 15 18.16 11.42 10.65
CA ALA A 15 19.16 11.71 9.62
C ALA A 15 19.99 10.47 9.21
N GLU A 16 20.32 9.58 10.17
CA GLU A 16 21.02 8.33 9.91
C GLU A 16 20.11 7.34 9.16
N LEU A 17 18.82 7.25 9.53
CA LEU A 17 17.83 6.40 8.88
C LEU A 17 17.54 6.87 7.44
N GLU A 18 17.43 8.17 7.21
CA GLU A 18 17.31 8.76 5.87
C GLU A 18 18.52 8.43 4.99
N ARG A 19 19.73 8.48 5.55
CA ARG A 19 20.94 8.07 4.83
C ARG A 19 20.89 6.60 4.42
N ILE A 20 20.49 5.70 5.34
CA ILE A 20 20.34 4.27 5.07
C ILE A 20 19.31 4.03 3.97
N TRP A 21 18.17 4.73 4.06
CA TRP A 21 17.10 4.65 3.05
C TRP A 21 17.63 4.96 1.66
N ARG A 22 18.26 6.11 1.49
CA ARG A 22 18.81 6.55 0.19
C ARG A 22 19.83 5.57 -0.39
N ILE A 23 20.71 5.03 0.46
CA ILE A 23 21.73 4.04 0.02
C ILE A 23 21.06 2.73 -0.43
N CYS A 24 20.01 2.29 0.30
CA CYS A 24 19.42 0.98 0.06
C CYS A 24 18.40 0.94 -1.08
N PHE A 25 17.70 2.07 -1.33
CA PHE A 25 16.64 2.15 -2.32
C PHE A 25 17.01 2.97 -3.56
N ASP A 26 18.21 3.54 -3.60
CA ASP A 26 18.67 4.46 -4.68
C ASP A 26 17.63 5.56 -4.94
N GLU A 27 17.04 6.07 -3.88
CA GLU A 27 15.92 6.98 -3.95
C GLU A 27 16.39 8.43 -3.81
N GLU A 28 15.77 9.32 -4.59
CA GLU A 28 16.03 10.75 -4.51
C GLU A 28 15.70 11.31 -3.12
N LYS A 29 16.35 12.42 -2.78
CA LYS A 29 16.16 13.09 -1.50
C LYS A 29 14.70 13.48 -1.23
N ARG A 30 13.98 14.00 -2.23
CA ARG A 30 12.61 14.53 -2.05
C ARG A 30 11.56 13.51 -1.59
N PRO A 31 11.45 12.30 -2.20
CA PRO A 31 10.55 11.27 -1.70
C PRO A 31 10.93 10.78 -0.30
N THR A 32 12.24 10.54 -0.07
CA THR A 32 12.77 10.14 1.24
C THR A 32 12.41 11.17 2.33
N ASP A 33 12.73 12.44 2.12
CA ASP A 33 12.40 13.53 3.05
C ASP A 33 10.89 13.58 3.32
N PHE A 34 10.07 13.27 2.30
CA PHE A 34 8.62 13.27 2.49
C PHE A 34 8.15 12.17 3.42
N PHE A 35 8.68 10.96 3.28
CA PHE A 35 8.37 9.87 4.21
C PHE A 35 8.75 10.24 5.64
N PHE A 36 10.00 10.66 5.85
CA PHE A 36 10.51 10.96 7.19
C PHE A 36 9.83 12.15 7.85
N ASN A 37 9.36 13.13 7.09
CA ASN A 37 8.66 14.30 7.62
C ASN A 37 7.16 14.07 7.84
N ASN A 38 6.52 13.10 7.17
CA ASN A 38 5.06 12.94 7.19
C ASN A 38 4.55 11.61 7.74
N ALA A 39 5.30 10.52 7.54
CA ALA A 39 4.87 9.17 7.92
C ALA A 39 5.76 8.50 8.97
N PHE A 40 7.04 8.85 9.03
CA PHE A 40 7.97 8.27 9.98
C PHE A 40 7.57 8.57 11.44
N ARG A 41 7.66 7.52 12.25
CA ARG A 41 7.54 7.58 13.72
C ARG A 41 8.56 6.63 14.32
N PRO A 42 9.39 7.11 15.27
CA PRO A 42 10.41 6.26 15.89
C PRO A 42 9.86 4.99 16.53
N GLN A 43 8.70 5.08 17.16
CA GLN A 43 8.04 3.92 17.79
C GLN A 43 7.56 2.87 16.79
N ASP A 44 7.47 3.19 15.50
CA ASP A 44 7.07 2.27 14.42
C ASP A 44 8.28 1.82 13.58
N CYS A 45 9.50 2.15 13.99
CA CYS A 45 10.73 1.77 13.31
C CYS A 45 11.60 0.91 14.22
N LEU A 46 11.89 -0.31 13.81
CA LEU A 46 12.89 -1.16 14.44
C LEU A 46 14.24 -1.01 13.72
N ILE A 47 15.30 -0.93 14.50
CA ILE A 47 16.68 -0.85 14.03
C ILE A 47 17.51 -2.01 14.57
N TYR A 48 18.45 -2.48 13.74
CA TYR A 48 19.51 -3.39 14.17
C TYR A 48 20.81 -2.61 14.24
N ARG A 49 21.41 -2.57 15.42
CA ARG A 49 22.74 -1.97 15.65
C ARG A 49 23.80 -3.06 15.66
N ALA A 50 24.87 -2.85 14.90
CA ALA A 50 26.03 -3.70 14.86
C ALA A 50 27.29 -2.85 15.04
N GLY A 51 28.13 -3.16 16.03
CA GLY A 51 29.34 -2.39 16.31
C GLY A 51 29.10 -0.90 16.58
N GLY A 52 27.97 -0.54 17.17
CA GLY A 52 27.62 0.86 17.48
C GLY A 52 26.88 1.61 16.37
N HIS A 53 26.82 1.10 15.13
CA HIS A 53 26.18 1.72 13.98
C HIS A 53 24.83 1.07 13.67
N ILE A 54 23.91 1.81 13.04
CA ILE A 54 22.66 1.24 12.52
C ILE A 54 22.99 0.49 11.21
N ALA A 55 22.84 -0.83 11.24
CA ALA A 55 23.14 -1.72 10.10
C ALA A 55 21.91 -2.03 9.25
N ALA A 56 20.73 -2.05 9.89
CA ALA A 56 19.45 -2.33 9.20
C ALA A 56 18.30 -1.64 9.93
N MET A 57 17.20 -1.41 9.20
CA MET A 57 15.95 -0.86 9.71
C MET A 57 14.74 -1.49 9.04
N VAL A 58 13.60 -1.45 9.72
CA VAL A 58 12.29 -1.80 9.16
C VAL A 58 11.21 -0.98 9.85
N HIS A 59 10.24 -0.48 9.07
CA HIS A 59 9.09 0.23 9.61
C HIS A 59 7.88 -0.69 9.71
N MET A 60 7.09 -0.51 10.75
CA MET A 60 5.86 -1.22 11.07
C MET A 60 4.70 -0.22 11.03
N LEU A 61 4.30 0.19 9.82
CA LEU A 61 3.29 1.24 9.66
C LEU A 61 1.91 0.73 10.12
N PRO A 62 1.17 1.49 10.94
CA PRO A 62 -0.14 1.10 11.41
C PRO A 62 -1.13 0.86 10.27
N ALA A 63 -1.84 -0.26 10.34
CA ALA A 63 -2.84 -0.67 9.36
C ALA A 63 -3.87 -1.61 10.01
N ALA A 64 -4.82 -2.11 9.22
CA ALA A 64 -5.71 -3.17 9.64
C ALA A 64 -5.99 -4.16 8.49
N ILE A 65 -6.50 -5.32 8.83
CA ILE A 65 -7.00 -6.32 7.90
C ILE A 65 -8.49 -6.51 8.13
N ALA A 66 -9.27 -6.52 7.05
CA ALA A 66 -10.69 -6.85 7.11
C ALA A 66 -10.87 -8.32 7.49
N GLN A 67 -11.68 -8.60 8.50
CA GLN A 67 -12.03 -9.94 8.93
C GLN A 67 -13.43 -9.95 9.53
N ASP A 68 -14.32 -10.80 9.01
CA ASP A 68 -15.71 -10.92 9.47
C ASP A 68 -16.45 -9.56 9.56
N GLY A 69 -16.25 -8.71 8.55
CA GLY A 69 -16.82 -7.37 8.50
C GLY A 69 -16.24 -6.36 9.51
N LYS A 70 -15.11 -6.67 10.15
CA LYS A 70 -14.42 -5.82 11.13
C LYS A 70 -13.00 -5.50 10.68
N ALA A 71 -12.49 -4.36 11.15
CA ALA A 71 -11.09 -3.99 10.99
C ALA A 71 -10.28 -4.60 12.14
N VAL A 72 -9.37 -5.52 11.84
CA VAL A 72 -8.49 -6.18 12.81
C VAL A 72 -7.12 -5.54 12.72
N GLN A 73 -6.57 -5.09 13.84
CA GLN A 73 -5.30 -4.37 13.91
C GLN A 73 -4.15 -5.18 13.31
N ALA A 74 -3.31 -4.50 12.53
CA ALA A 74 -2.18 -5.05 11.82
C ALA A 74 -1.11 -3.98 11.60
N HIS A 75 0.07 -4.40 11.16
CA HIS A 75 1.10 -3.49 10.66
C HIS A 75 1.58 -3.88 9.26
N TYR A 76 1.92 -2.87 8.49
CA TYR A 76 2.55 -3.00 7.18
C TYR A 76 4.07 -2.85 7.31
N ILE A 77 4.81 -3.85 6.87
CA ILE A 77 6.27 -3.81 6.79
C ILE A 77 6.66 -2.91 5.61
N TYR A 78 7.39 -1.85 5.91
CA TYR A 78 7.76 -0.83 4.94
C TYR A 78 9.22 -0.42 5.11
N GLY A 79 9.91 -0.06 4.02
CA GLY A 79 11.28 0.40 4.06
C GLY A 79 12.24 -0.57 4.77
N ALA A 80 12.11 -1.89 4.50
CA ALA A 80 13.00 -2.91 5.02
C ALA A 80 14.38 -2.80 4.36
N ALA A 81 15.35 -2.19 5.03
CA ALA A 81 16.66 -1.83 4.50
C ALA A 81 17.80 -2.42 5.32
N THR A 82 18.83 -2.93 4.64
CA THR A 82 20.11 -3.33 5.24
C THR A 82 21.23 -2.75 4.41
N LEU A 83 22.12 -2.01 5.04
CA LEU A 83 23.29 -1.44 4.38
C LEU A 83 24.09 -2.53 3.66
N PRO A 84 24.66 -2.28 2.46
CA PRO A 84 25.32 -3.28 1.64
C PRO A 84 26.38 -4.10 2.39
N GLU A 85 27.22 -3.45 3.18
CA GLU A 85 28.30 -4.05 3.97
C GLU A 85 27.82 -4.94 5.11
N TYR A 86 26.52 -4.88 5.46
CA TYR A 86 25.90 -5.68 6.51
C TYR A 86 24.92 -6.75 6.00
N ARG A 87 24.78 -6.87 4.66
CA ARG A 87 23.90 -7.88 4.05
C ARG A 87 24.39 -9.30 4.31
N SER A 88 23.51 -10.27 4.14
CA SER A 88 23.78 -11.71 4.32
C SER A 88 24.21 -12.13 5.74
N ARG A 89 24.03 -11.27 6.74
CA ARG A 89 24.34 -11.54 8.16
C ARG A 89 23.08 -11.86 9.01
N GLY A 90 21.92 -12.02 8.40
CA GLY A 90 20.68 -12.36 9.09
C GLY A 90 19.99 -11.21 9.84
N TYR A 91 20.48 -9.96 9.74
CA TYR A 91 19.97 -8.82 10.51
C TYR A 91 18.53 -8.46 10.17
N MET A 92 18.17 -8.43 8.89
CA MET A 92 16.78 -8.19 8.49
C MET A 92 15.85 -9.30 8.97
N GLY A 93 16.27 -10.56 8.91
CA GLY A 93 15.50 -11.67 9.45
C GLY A 93 15.25 -11.57 10.96
N ALA A 94 16.25 -11.09 11.71
CA ALA A 94 16.09 -10.80 13.14
C ALA A 94 15.09 -9.65 13.37
N LEU A 95 15.13 -8.59 12.55
CA LEU A 95 14.18 -7.49 12.60
C LEU A 95 12.74 -7.94 12.30
N LEU A 96 12.53 -8.77 11.27
CA LEU A 96 11.20 -9.30 10.90
C LEU A 96 10.60 -10.18 12.01
N ARG A 97 11.42 -11.01 12.68
CA ARG A 97 10.96 -11.77 13.86
C ARG A 97 10.60 -10.83 15.02
N CYS A 98 11.43 -9.84 15.29
CA CYS A 98 11.18 -8.86 16.33
C CYS A 98 9.92 -8.03 16.03
N ALA A 99 9.69 -7.65 14.77
CA ALA A 99 8.48 -6.94 14.33
C ALA A 99 7.21 -7.74 14.66
N GLY A 100 7.21 -9.06 14.42
CA GLY A 100 6.10 -9.93 14.81
C GLY A 100 5.83 -9.90 16.32
N HIS A 101 6.86 -9.99 17.15
CA HIS A 101 6.72 -9.93 18.62
C HIS A 101 6.27 -8.55 19.13
N VAL A 102 6.80 -7.47 18.56
CA VAL A 102 6.39 -6.11 18.90
C VAL A 102 4.95 -5.87 18.48
N GLY A 103 4.58 -6.30 17.26
CA GLY A 103 3.21 -6.20 16.77
C GLY A 103 2.22 -6.91 17.70
N LEU A 104 2.47 -8.17 18.07
CA LEU A 104 1.63 -8.91 19.02
C LEU A 104 1.42 -8.17 20.34
N ARG A 105 2.49 -7.60 20.92
CA ARG A 105 2.38 -6.81 22.16
C ARG A 105 1.57 -5.53 22.01
N ARG A 106 1.46 -5.00 20.77
CA ARG A 106 0.64 -3.83 20.45
C ARG A 106 -0.82 -4.20 20.13
N GLY A 107 -1.14 -5.48 20.06
CA GLY A 107 -2.45 -5.98 19.67
C GLY A 107 -2.60 -6.29 18.18
N ASP A 108 -1.52 -6.19 17.39
CA ASP A 108 -1.56 -6.57 15.98
C ASP A 108 -1.80 -8.07 15.84
N ARG A 109 -2.71 -8.44 14.96
CA ARG A 109 -3.02 -9.84 14.64
C ARG A 109 -2.42 -10.27 13.31
N PHE A 110 -1.96 -9.33 12.51
CA PHE A 110 -1.33 -9.57 11.22
C PHE A 110 -0.17 -8.64 10.98
N SER A 111 0.82 -9.15 10.25
CA SER A 111 1.89 -8.39 9.61
C SER A 111 1.79 -8.64 8.11
N PHE A 112 1.87 -7.61 7.29
CA PHE A 112 1.79 -7.77 5.84
C PHE A 112 2.75 -6.85 5.10
N LEU A 113 3.04 -7.16 3.84
CA LEU A 113 4.00 -6.43 3.02
C LEU A 113 3.77 -6.64 1.53
N LEU A 114 4.35 -5.78 0.71
CA LEU A 114 4.54 -6.00 -0.71
C LEU A 114 6.02 -6.21 -0.99
N PRO A 115 6.45 -7.41 -1.47
CA PRO A 115 7.82 -7.61 -1.91
C PRO A 115 8.14 -6.75 -3.14
N ALA A 116 9.28 -6.03 -3.11
CA ALA A 116 9.70 -5.15 -4.20
C ALA A 116 10.06 -5.92 -5.49
N SER A 117 10.33 -7.22 -5.39
CA SER A 117 10.62 -8.08 -6.54
C SER A 117 10.10 -9.50 -6.33
N ARG A 118 9.99 -10.26 -7.42
CA ARG A 118 9.51 -11.64 -7.37
C ARG A 118 10.39 -12.55 -6.50
N GLY A 119 11.70 -12.38 -6.53
CA GLY A 119 12.64 -13.19 -5.72
C GLY A 119 12.51 -12.95 -4.21
N LEU A 120 11.95 -11.81 -3.80
CA LEU A 120 11.73 -11.54 -2.38
C LEU A 120 10.52 -12.28 -1.79
N TYR A 121 9.63 -12.87 -2.60
CA TYR A 121 8.54 -13.71 -2.07
C TYR A 121 9.10 -14.91 -1.32
N ASP A 122 10.09 -15.61 -1.87
CA ASP A 122 10.73 -16.75 -1.22
C ASP A 122 11.49 -16.33 0.04
N TYR A 123 12.15 -15.19 -0.01
CA TYR A 123 12.81 -14.62 1.16
C TYR A 123 11.82 -14.39 2.32
N TYR A 124 10.71 -13.71 2.08
CA TYR A 124 9.72 -13.43 3.12
C TYR A 124 8.95 -14.69 3.54
N ALA A 125 8.77 -15.67 2.64
CA ALA A 125 8.18 -16.97 3.00
C ALA A 125 9.00 -17.67 4.09
N GLY A 126 10.33 -17.58 4.07
CA GLY A 126 11.21 -18.08 5.13
C GLY A 126 10.98 -17.43 6.52
N TYR A 127 10.22 -16.34 6.58
CA TYR A 127 9.84 -15.67 7.83
C TYR A 127 8.35 -15.82 8.16
N GLY A 128 7.64 -16.72 7.49
CA GLY A 128 6.25 -17.06 7.75
C GLY A 128 5.22 -16.17 7.05
N TYR A 129 5.64 -15.38 6.06
CA TYR A 129 4.72 -14.67 5.18
C TYR A 129 4.27 -15.58 4.02
N ALA A 130 3.00 -15.48 3.64
CA ALA A 130 2.45 -16.20 2.50
C ALA A 130 1.75 -15.23 1.53
N PRO A 131 1.77 -15.50 0.20
CA PRO A 131 0.98 -14.74 -0.76
C PRO A 131 -0.49 -14.75 -0.37
N ASN A 132 -1.12 -13.57 -0.28
CA ASN A 132 -2.51 -13.44 0.14
C ASN A 132 -3.29 -12.49 -0.77
N PHE A 133 -2.77 -11.29 -0.96
CA PHE A 133 -3.49 -10.26 -1.72
C PHE A 133 -3.47 -10.57 -3.20
N GLN A 134 -4.58 -10.27 -3.87
CA GLN A 134 -4.74 -10.48 -5.29
C GLN A 134 -5.21 -9.21 -5.98
N THR A 135 -4.60 -8.91 -7.09
CA THR A 135 -4.95 -7.77 -7.92
C THR A 135 -5.04 -8.18 -9.38
N ARG A 136 -5.77 -7.41 -10.16
CA ARG A 136 -5.76 -7.48 -11.61
C ARG A 136 -5.55 -6.09 -12.19
N PHE A 137 -4.84 -6.05 -13.28
CA PHE A 137 -4.66 -4.83 -14.06
C PHE A 137 -5.54 -4.90 -15.30
N VAL A 138 -6.34 -3.86 -15.50
CA VAL A 138 -7.19 -3.72 -16.69
C VAL A 138 -6.71 -2.51 -17.46
N THR A 139 -6.39 -2.70 -18.74
CA THR A 139 -6.10 -1.58 -19.64
C THR A 139 -7.37 -1.17 -20.37
N VAL A 140 -7.71 0.10 -20.30
CA VAL A 140 -8.88 0.73 -20.89
C VAL A 140 -8.43 1.88 -21.77
N SER A 141 -8.92 1.99 -22.99
CA SER A 141 -8.60 3.13 -23.87
C SER A 141 -9.35 4.39 -23.44
N ALA A 142 -8.82 5.55 -23.81
CA ALA A 142 -9.50 6.82 -23.61
C ALA A 142 -10.88 6.86 -24.29
N GLU A 143 -11.00 6.21 -25.45
CA GLU A 143 -12.28 6.12 -26.17
C GLU A 143 -13.31 5.31 -25.38
N GLU A 144 -12.89 4.17 -24.79
CA GLU A 144 -13.77 3.38 -23.93
C GLU A 144 -14.20 4.15 -22.69
N LEU A 145 -13.28 4.87 -22.04
CA LEU A 145 -13.62 5.72 -20.90
C LEU A 145 -14.58 6.86 -21.29
N ARG A 146 -14.44 7.44 -22.50
CA ARG A 146 -15.41 8.43 -23.01
C ARG A 146 -16.80 7.80 -23.20
N ARG A 147 -16.89 6.57 -23.72
CA ARG A 147 -18.18 5.84 -23.83
C ARG A 147 -18.79 5.59 -22.46
N ILE A 148 -17.99 5.12 -21.49
CA ILE A 148 -18.45 4.90 -20.12
C ILE A 148 -18.95 6.21 -19.48
N SER A 149 -18.28 7.32 -19.74
CA SER A 149 -18.61 8.63 -19.16
C SER A 149 -19.67 9.42 -19.94
N ALA A 150 -20.30 8.81 -20.96
CA ALA A 150 -21.33 9.48 -21.77
C ALA A 150 -22.47 10.03 -20.87
N GLY A 151 -22.84 11.28 -21.09
CA GLY A 151 -23.82 11.99 -20.25
C GLY A 151 -23.29 12.58 -18.93
N TYR A 152 -22.02 12.38 -18.63
CA TYR A 152 -21.37 13.00 -17.45
C TYR A 152 -20.40 14.11 -17.89
N SER A 153 -20.62 15.30 -17.36
CA SER A 153 -19.68 16.41 -17.50
C SER A 153 -18.67 16.41 -16.37
N ARG A 154 -17.47 16.89 -16.66
CA ARG A 154 -16.44 17.14 -15.64
C ARG A 154 -17.00 18.00 -14.49
N ARG A 155 -16.79 17.57 -13.26
CA ARG A 155 -17.06 18.35 -12.06
C ARG A 155 -15.84 18.36 -11.16
N ARG A 156 -15.39 19.52 -10.74
CA ARG A 156 -14.33 19.63 -9.74
C ARG A 156 -14.91 19.30 -8.37
N VAL A 157 -14.57 18.12 -7.86
CA VAL A 157 -14.97 17.64 -6.53
C VAL A 157 -13.69 17.34 -5.74
N LEU A 158 -13.68 17.73 -4.47
CA LEU A 158 -12.65 17.34 -3.51
C LEU A 158 -13.30 16.53 -2.41
N LEU A 159 -12.83 15.32 -2.22
CA LEU A 159 -13.18 14.49 -1.07
C LEU A 159 -12.12 14.67 0.02
N THR A 160 -12.55 14.76 1.27
CA THR A 160 -11.64 14.65 2.41
C THR A 160 -11.09 13.23 2.52
N TYR A 161 -9.94 13.06 3.16
CA TYR A 161 -9.38 11.72 3.40
C TYR A 161 -10.33 10.84 4.23
N ARG A 162 -11.10 11.44 5.15
CA ARG A 162 -12.17 10.77 5.89
C ARG A 162 -13.25 10.20 4.95
N GLN A 163 -13.73 10.97 3.98
CA GLN A 163 -14.72 10.49 3.00
C GLN A 163 -14.15 9.37 2.12
N MET A 164 -12.90 9.54 1.66
CA MET A 164 -12.20 8.52 0.87
C MET A 164 -12.00 7.23 1.66
N ASN A 165 -11.56 7.34 2.91
CA ASN A 165 -11.34 6.19 3.79
C ASN A 165 -12.65 5.47 4.12
N ARG A 166 -13.73 6.21 4.35
CA ARG A 166 -15.07 5.65 4.53
C ARG A 166 -15.50 4.83 3.32
N LEU A 167 -15.41 5.39 2.11
CA LEU A 167 -15.73 4.67 0.87
C LEU A 167 -14.88 3.40 0.72
N ARG A 168 -13.57 3.51 0.98
CA ARG A 168 -12.66 2.37 0.93
C ARG A 168 -13.07 1.28 1.91
N GLY A 169 -13.43 1.66 3.13
CA GLY A 169 -13.96 0.75 4.15
C GLY A 169 -15.25 0.07 3.69
N GLU A 170 -16.21 0.81 3.15
CA GLU A 170 -17.47 0.26 2.63
C GLU A 170 -17.27 -0.77 1.51
N LEU A 171 -16.25 -0.58 0.67
CA LEU A 171 -15.93 -1.49 -0.44
C LEU A 171 -15.10 -2.71 -0.03
N LEU A 172 -14.25 -2.57 1.01
CA LEU A 172 -13.27 -3.58 1.35
C LEU A 172 -13.53 -4.32 2.67
N LEU A 173 -14.33 -3.77 3.59
CA LEU A 173 -14.54 -4.36 4.91
C LEU A 173 -15.24 -5.74 4.84
N LYS A 174 -16.06 -5.96 3.83
CA LYS A 174 -16.71 -7.25 3.54
C LYS A 174 -15.88 -8.20 2.68
N ARG A 175 -14.63 -7.82 2.40
CA ARG A 175 -13.67 -8.59 1.61
C ARG A 175 -12.54 -9.04 2.53
N ASP A 176 -12.78 -10.15 3.23
CA ASP A 176 -11.86 -10.66 4.24
C ASP A 176 -10.42 -10.81 3.72
N GLY A 177 -9.47 -10.48 4.58
CA GLY A 177 -8.05 -10.45 4.25
C GLY A 177 -7.57 -9.18 3.53
N SER A 178 -8.47 -8.25 3.17
CA SER A 178 -8.07 -7.00 2.51
C SER A 178 -7.42 -6.02 3.49
N ALA A 179 -6.42 -5.29 2.99
CA ALA A 179 -5.75 -4.25 3.77
C ALA A 179 -6.63 -3.00 3.90
N LEU A 180 -6.73 -2.50 5.10
CA LEU A 180 -7.42 -1.27 5.45
C LEU A 180 -6.41 -0.26 5.99
N TRP A 181 -6.55 0.99 5.58
CA TRP A 181 -5.68 2.09 5.94
C TRP A 181 -6.44 3.15 6.71
N ASP A 182 -5.75 3.95 7.49
CA ASP A 182 -6.32 5.14 8.10
C ASP A 182 -6.25 6.38 7.19
N GLU A 183 -6.78 7.49 7.66
CA GLU A 183 -6.76 8.77 6.92
C GLU A 183 -5.34 9.30 6.69
N ARG A 184 -4.40 8.98 7.59
CA ARG A 184 -3.00 9.43 7.50
C ARG A 184 -2.26 8.68 6.41
N ALA A 185 -2.48 7.37 6.30
CA ALA A 185 -1.92 6.55 5.23
C ALA A 185 -2.44 7.02 3.86
N LEU A 186 -3.74 7.34 3.74
CA LEU A 186 -4.31 7.92 2.52
C LEU A 186 -3.71 9.28 2.18
N ALA A 187 -3.53 10.15 3.20
CA ALA A 187 -2.90 11.46 3.01
C ALA A 187 -1.43 11.33 2.56
N TYR A 188 -0.70 10.40 3.15
CA TYR A 188 0.67 10.10 2.76
C TYR A 188 0.73 9.58 1.31
N ALA A 189 -0.12 8.60 0.96
CA ALA A 189 -0.17 8.05 -0.39
C ALA A 189 -0.53 9.09 -1.46
N ASP A 190 -1.49 9.98 -1.19
CA ASP A 190 -1.80 11.11 -2.08
C ASP A 190 -0.61 12.06 -2.21
N GLY A 191 0.06 12.36 -1.09
CA GLY A 191 1.24 13.22 -1.08
C GLY A 191 2.42 12.65 -1.87
N ILE A 192 2.71 11.36 -1.73
CA ILE A 192 3.78 10.70 -2.50
C ILE A 192 3.40 10.60 -3.99
N ASN A 193 2.16 10.21 -4.31
CA ASN A 193 1.67 10.18 -5.69
C ASN A 193 1.85 11.52 -6.41
N ARG A 194 1.56 12.64 -5.74
CA ARG A 194 1.77 13.98 -6.32
C ARG A 194 3.23 14.31 -6.55
N ARG A 195 4.16 13.80 -5.73
CA ARG A 195 5.60 14.00 -5.94
C ARG A 195 6.11 13.32 -7.18
N TYR A 196 5.48 12.22 -7.56
CA TYR A 196 5.71 11.55 -8.83
C TYR A 196 4.84 12.08 -9.99
N GLY A 197 4.34 13.32 -9.88
CA GLY A 197 3.53 13.96 -10.93
C GLY A 197 2.12 13.42 -11.06
N GLY A 198 1.66 12.67 -10.07
CA GLY A 198 0.33 12.09 -10.06
C GLY A 198 -0.78 13.04 -9.59
N ALA A 199 -2.00 12.60 -9.75
CA ALA A 199 -3.20 13.34 -9.37
C ALA A 199 -4.13 12.47 -8.50
N ARG A 200 -4.88 13.15 -7.63
CA ARG A 200 -6.07 12.63 -6.98
C ARG A 200 -7.29 13.10 -7.76
N VAL A 201 -8.05 12.16 -8.29
CA VAL A 201 -9.28 12.41 -9.02
C VAL A 201 -10.45 11.95 -8.17
N CYS A 202 -11.43 12.83 -7.98
CA CYS A 202 -12.61 12.55 -7.17
C CYS A 202 -13.89 12.75 -7.97
N PHE A 203 -14.93 12.01 -7.61
CA PHE A 203 -16.30 12.22 -8.06
C PHE A 203 -17.23 12.27 -6.84
N GLY A 204 -18.27 13.11 -6.90
CA GLY A 204 -19.30 13.21 -5.86
C GLY A 204 -20.59 13.77 -6.44
N LYS A 205 -21.71 13.06 -6.20
CA LYS A 205 -23.06 13.50 -6.59
C LYS A 205 -24.07 12.85 -5.63
N ALA A 206 -24.95 13.66 -5.02
CA ALA A 206 -26.04 13.19 -4.18
C ALA A 206 -25.63 12.17 -3.08
N GLY A 207 -24.48 12.40 -2.44
CA GLY A 207 -23.94 11.50 -1.40
C GLY A 207 -23.14 10.32 -1.92
N GLU A 208 -23.21 9.99 -3.20
CA GLU A 208 -22.38 8.98 -3.83
C GLU A 208 -21.01 9.54 -4.17
N THR A 209 -19.96 8.79 -3.87
CA THR A 209 -18.56 9.22 -4.04
C THR A 209 -17.73 8.14 -4.71
N ALA A 210 -16.67 8.59 -5.43
CA ALA A 210 -15.62 7.74 -5.96
C ALA A 210 -14.31 8.52 -6.00
N TYR A 211 -13.18 7.83 -5.95
CA TYR A 211 -11.87 8.44 -6.15
C TYR A 211 -10.89 7.52 -6.85
N ALA A 212 -9.85 8.13 -7.41
CA ALA A 212 -8.69 7.43 -7.93
C ALA A 212 -7.40 8.20 -7.60
N PHE A 213 -6.31 7.46 -7.40
CA PHE A 213 -4.94 7.97 -7.51
C PHE A 213 -4.37 7.51 -8.85
N CYS A 214 -3.76 8.42 -9.57
CA CYS A 214 -3.23 8.13 -10.89
C CYS A 214 -1.99 8.97 -11.20
N ARG A 215 -1.14 8.45 -12.08
CA ARG A 215 0.06 9.14 -12.58
C ARG A 215 0.39 8.69 -14.00
N MET A 216 1.16 9.49 -14.72
CA MET A 216 1.69 9.05 -16.02
C MET A 216 2.77 7.99 -15.80
N ALA A 217 2.65 6.86 -16.49
CA ALA A 217 3.63 5.76 -16.46
C ALA A 217 4.52 5.72 -17.72
N GLY A 218 4.32 6.67 -18.61
CA GLY A 218 5.03 6.82 -19.87
C GLY A 218 4.17 7.55 -20.91
N PRO A 219 4.67 7.77 -22.13
CA PRO A 219 3.93 8.46 -23.16
C PRO A 219 2.59 7.77 -23.43
N GLY A 220 1.51 8.52 -23.31
CA GLY A 220 0.14 8.05 -23.59
C GLY A 220 -0.43 7.00 -22.63
N LEU A 221 0.25 6.65 -21.54
CA LEU A 221 -0.21 5.69 -20.54
C LEU A 221 -0.36 6.34 -19.16
N CYS A 222 -1.58 6.34 -18.66
CA CYS A 222 -1.88 6.70 -17.26
C CYS A 222 -2.03 5.42 -16.42
N GLU A 223 -1.29 5.31 -15.34
CA GLU A 223 -1.48 4.27 -14.34
C GLU A 223 -2.42 4.77 -13.23
N VAL A 224 -3.51 4.04 -13.01
CA VAL A 224 -4.45 4.26 -11.90
C VAL A 224 -4.09 3.26 -10.81
N THR A 225 -3.32 3.73 -9.83
CA THR A 225 -2.73 2.91 -8.77
C THR A 225 -3.70 2.56 -7.66
N GLU A 226 -4.77 3.33 -7.51
CA GLU A 226 -5.90 3.07 -6.61
C GLU A 226 -7.18 3.56 -7.29
N LEU A 227 -8.22 2.75 -7.35
CA LEU A 227 -9.55 3.15 -7.82
C LEU A 227 -10.61 2.59 -6.89
N MET A 228 -11.33 3.48 -6.21
CA MET A 228 -12.46 3.16 -5.34
C MET A 228 -13.72 3.76 -5.92
N SER A 229 -14.54 2.91 -6.52
CA SER A 229 -15.78 3.28 -7.19
C SER A 229 -16.77 2.11 -7.14
N ARG A 230 -18.05 2.44 -7.12
CA ARG A 230 -19.13 1.51 -7.48
C ARG A 230 -19.41 1.63 -8.97
N PRO A 231 -20.10 0.67 -9.61
CA PRO A 231 -20.49 0.77 -11.02
C PRO A 231 -21.20 2.09 -11.35
N GLU A 232 -22.08 2.55 -10.46
CA GLU A 232 -22.91 3.74 -10.64
C GLU A 232 -22.10 5.05 -10.62
N THR A 233 -20.99 5.06 -9.90
CA THR A 233 -20.12 6.24 -9.79
C THR A 233 -18.96 6.25 -10.76
N LEU A 234 -18.67 5.11 -11.42
CA LEU A 234 -17.60 4.98 -12.38
C LEU A 234 -17.72 5.96 -13.58
N PRO A 235 -18.91 6.18 -14.18
CA PRO A 235 -19.03 7.12 -15.30
C PRO A 235 -18.58 8.53 -14.96
N GLY A 236 -19.00 9.05 -13.81
CA GLY A 236 -18.59 10.38 -13.37
C GLY A 236 -17.12 10.48 -12.99
N LEU A 237 -16.56 9.42 -12.37
CA LEU A 237 -15.12 9.37 -12.09
C LEU A 237 -14.30 9.30 -13.37
N ALA A 238 -14.76 8.53 -14.39
CA ALA A 238 -14.11 8.42 -15.70
C ALA A 238 -14.05 9.77 -16.43
N ALA A 239 -15.14 10.55 -16.40
CA ALA A 239 -15.16 11.91 -16.98
C ALA A 239 -14.10 12.82 -16.34
N ASN A 240 -13.98 12.75 -15.00
CA ASN A 240 -13.00 13.52 -14.25
C ASN A 240 -11.56 13.03 -14.50
N LEU A 241 -11.35 11.71 -14.62
CA LEU A 241 -10.05 11.10 -14.89
C LEU A 241 -9.51 11.49 -16.27
N LEU A 242 -10.34 11.39 -17.32
CA LEU A 242 -10.01 11.83 -18.69
C LEU A 242 -9.55 13.27 -18.74
N SER A 243 -10.16 14.13 -17.91
CA SER A 243 -9.82 15.55 -17.86
C SER A 243 -8.58 15.86 -17.01
N ALA A 244 -8.39 15.17 -15.91
CA ALA A 244 -7.29 15.42 -14.98
C ALA A 244 -5.95 14.85 -15.48
N MET A 245 -5.99 13.69 -16.15
CA MET A 245 -4.81 12.97 -16.63
C MET A 245 -5.05 12.48 -18.07
N PRO A 246 -5.00 13.37 -19.08
CA PRO A 246 -5.22 12.97 -20.47
C PRO A 246 -4.17 11.96 -20.92
N ALA A 247 -4.62 10.79 -21.38
CA ALA A 247 -3.77 9.72 -21.87
C ALA A 247 -4.51 8.94 -22.99
N GLN A 248 -3.80 8.13 -23.75
CA GLN A 248 -4.41 7.23 -24.75
C GLN A 248 -5.00 5.98 -24.07
N ASN A 249 -4.29 5.46 -23.06
CA ASN A 249 -4.66 4.27 -22.33
C ASN A 249 -4.53 4.50 -20.81
N TYR A 250 -5.35 3.79 -20.07
CA TYR A 250 -5.38 3.80 -18.60
C TYR A 250 -5.21 2.37 -18.10
N ARG A 251 -4.12 2.10 -17.39
CA ARG A 251 -3.88 0.83 -16.70
C ARG A 251 -4.39 0.93 -15.28
N ILE A 252 -5.52 0.30 -15.01
CA ILE A 252 -6.25 0.42 -13.74
C ILE A 252 -5.96 -0.79 -12.88
N ARG A 253 -5.49 -0.55 -11.65
CA ARG A 253 -5.34 -1.57 -10.61
C ARG A 253 -6.68 -1.78 -9.91
N LEU A 254 -7.14 -3.03 -9.86
CA LEU A 254 -8.41 -3.42 -9.28
C LEU A 254 -8.25 -4.65 -8.37
N PRO A 255 -9.19 -4.89 -7.43
CA PRO A 255 -9.27 -6.18 -6.74
C PRO A 255 -9.33 -7.35 -7.70
N GLY A 256 -8.82 -8.51 -7.29
CA GLY A 256 -8.82 -9.73 -8.10
C GLY A 256 -10.21 -10.23 -8.55
N GLY A 257 -11.28 -9.76 -7.90
CA GLY A 257 -12.68 -9.95 -8.29
C GLY A 257 -13.48 -8.69 -7.99
N GLY A 258 -14.63 -8.52 -8.64
CA GLY A 258 -15.54 -7.37 -8.43
C GLY A 258 -16.18 -6.88 -9.72
N PRO A 259 -17.21 -6.01 -9.63
CA PRO A 259 -18.09 -5.68 -10.75
C PRO A 259 -17.49 -4.72 -11.78
N LEU A 260 -16.43 -3.97 -11.42
CA LEU A 260 -15.81 -3.03 -12.36
C LEU A 260 -14.99 -3.79 -13.39
N PHE A 261 -15.26 -3.63 -14.67
CA PHE A 261 -14.59 -4.31 -15.79
C PHE A 261 -14.54 -5.83 -15.59
N GLU A 262 -15.67 -6.42 -15.25
CA GLU A 262 -15.81 -7.85 -14.98
C GLU A 262 -15.21 -8.72 -16.09
N GLY A 263 -14.59 -9.85 -15.72
CA GLY A 263 -13.94 -10.78 -16.65
C GLY A 263 -12.66 -10.27 -17.31
N ARG A 264 -12.27 -9.01 -17.10
CA ARG A 264 -11.07 -8.42 -17.73
C ARG A 264 -9.87 -8.41 -16.79
N GLY A 265 -8.68 -8.54 -17.39
CA GLY A 265 -7.39 -8.52 -16.71
C GLY A 265 -7.01 -9.86 -16.08
N LYS A 266 -5.71 -10.12 -16.02
CA LYS A 266 -5.16 -11.31 -15.36
C LYS A 266 -4.98 -11.05 -13.87
N VAL A 267 -5.51 -11.93 -13.04
CA VAL A 267 -5.31 -11.90 -11.60
C VAL A 267 -3.91 -12.38 -11.26
N SER A 268 -3.23 -11.67 -10.37
CA SER A 268 -1.91 -12.02 -9.87
C SER A 268 -1.80 -11.76 -8.37
N HIS A 269 -0.82 -12.39 -7.72
CA HIS A 269 -0.48 -12.06 -6.34
C HIS A 269 0.12 -10.65 -6.26
N PHE A 270 -0.26 -9.93 -5.20
CA PHE A 270 0.16 -8.55 -4.98
C PHE A 270 0.32 -8.27 -3.49
N GLY A 271 1.30 -8.94 -2.88
CA GLY A 271 1.63 -8.82 -1.47
C GLY A 271 1.44 -10.09 -0.66
N MET A 272 2.02 -10.09 0.52
CA MET A 272 2.07 -11.23 1.43
C MET A 272 1.58 -10.83 2.82
N ILE A 273 1.06 -11.81 3.56
CA ILE A 273 0.59 -11.64 4.94
C ILE A 273 1.19 -12.73 5.84
N LYS A 274 1.39 -12.37 7.10
CA LYS A 274 1.77 -13.29 8.17
C LYS A 274 0.79 -13.10 9.32
N PRO A 275 0.04 -14.13 9.73
CA PRO A 275 -0.74 -14.12 10.96
C PRO A 275 0.18 -14.08 12.18
N LEU A 276 -0.25 -13.38 13.21
CA LEU A 276 0.44 -13.29 14.50
C LEU A 276 -0.44 -13.96 15.57
N GLY A 277 0.18 -14.66 16.54
CA GLY A 277 -0.54 -15.21 17.68
C GLY A 277 -1.42 -16.43 17.39
N GLY A 278 -1.02 -17.31 16.45
CA GLY A 278 -1.68 -18.61 16.25
C GLY A 278 -2.97 -18.58 15.41
N ILE A 279 -3.27 -17.46 14.73
CA ILE A 279 -4.36 -17.41 13.74
C ILE A 279 -3.87 -18.08 12.45
N THR A 280 -4.72 -18.86 11.78
CA THR A 280 -4.38 -19.49 10.49
C THR A 280 -4.97 -18.74 9.30
N ILE A 281 -4.18 -18.56 8.25
CA ILE A 281 -4.59 -17.89 7.00
C ILE A 281 -5.71 -18.67 6.27
N GLN A 282 -5.81 -19.98 6.45
CA GLN A 282 -6.77 -20.83 5.73
C GLN A 282 -8.24 -20.39 5.89
N LYS A 283 -8.60 -19.77 7.00
CA LYS A 283 -9.96 -19.22 7.20
C LYS A 283 -10.20 -17.92 6.40
N MET A 284 -9.14 -17.24 5.91
CA MET A 284 -9.26 -15.95 5.25
C MET A 284 -9.43 -16.08 3.72
N ILE A 285 -9.10 -17.22 3.13
CA ILE A 285 -9.12 -17.43 1.68
C ILE A 285 -10.42 -18.08 1.20
N GLN A 286 -11.30 -18.47 2.11
CA GLN A 286 -12.58 -19.13 1.78
C GLN A 286 -13.60 -18.10 1.28
N GLY A 287 -13.72 -17.97 -0.03
CA GLY A 287 -14.76 -17.18 -0.69
C GLY A 287 -14.34 -16.63 -2.05
N SER A 288 -15.32 -16.24 -2.87
CA SER A 288 -15.12 -15.57 -4.17
C SER A 288 -14.50 -14.17 -4.04
N ASN A 289 -14.46 -13.60 -2.84
CA ASN A 289 -13.93 -12.27 -2.54
C ASN A 289 -12.44 -12.34 -2.20
N ARG A 290 -11.59 -12.24 -3.22
CA ARG A 290 -10.12 -12.27 -3.08
C ARG A 290 -9.59 -11.06 -2.33
N PRO A 291 -8.72 -11.24 -1.31
CA PRO A 291 -8.14 -10.14 -0.54
C PRO A 291 -7.44 -9.09 -1.42
N TYR A 292 -7.55 -7.83 -1.07
CA TYR A 292 -6.98 -6.72 -1.82
C TYR A 292 -6.07 -5.84 -0.97
N LEU A 293 -4.84 -5.64 -1.41
CA LEU A 293 -3.91 -4.69 -0.80
C LEU A 293 -4.18 -3.28 -1.33
N GLY A 294 -4.19 -3.14 -2.65
CA GLY A 294 -4.42 -1.87 -3.37
C GLY A 294 -3.32 -0.85 -3.13
N LEU A 295 -3.59 0.05 -2.23
CA LEU A 295 -2.68 1.14 -1.88
C LEU A 295 -1.41 0.61 -1.22
N THR A 296 -0.25 0.92 -1.77
CA THR A 296 1.05 0.37 -1.37
C THR A 296 1.96 1.37 -0.65
N LEU A 297 1.58 2.63 -0.57
CA LEU A 297 2.32 3.73 0.08
C LEU A 297 3.67 4.08 -0.60
N ASP A 298 3.90 3.65 -1.86
CA ASP A 298 5.09 3.83 -2.67
C ASP A 298 4.78 4.39 -4.08
#